data_32529c6f6961dc9e1f3370e44a649f44
#
_entry.id   32529c6f6961dc9e1f3370e44a649f44
#
_cell.length_a   1.000
_cell.length_b   1.000
_cell.length_c   1.000
_cell.angle_alpha   90.00
_cell.angle_beta   90.00
_cell.angle_gamma   90.00
#
_symmetry.space_group_name_H-M   'P 1'
#
loop_
_entity.id
_entity.type
_entity.pdbx_description
1 polymer ?
#
loop_
_entity_poly.entity_id
_entity_poly.type
_entity_poly.pdbx_seq_one_letter_code
_entity_poly.pdbx_strand_id
1 'polypeptide(L)'
;DLDGDGCRDDDEDLDDDGDGICDSGAGNELCQVSSMAADLCPVSNIGFISTIETDNDADGCEDAIEDDDDDNDGYSDTIDDCPLTSGSSTGELTGCLDGDYDGYADSVDTFPADPSQWSDSDSDGYGDELRGNNGDYCPTIFGTSTLDRLGCLDSDNDGWSDPDDTWNTNFGADAFPDEPTQYFDGDNDGYGENAEGVQPDGCVNIAGTSFEDVFGCLDSDGDGWSDAYDAFNNDATQYSDQDGDGYGDLISGNMPDSCPTVFGNSTIERFGCLDSDGDGLDDELDEFPDDATEQIDTDGDGVGDNLDAYPQDSSMSVIPDDEESSGIIGMVAIGLVILGIIVVIGLFVTRRKPEPMPDNVTAMVNQQFMEPMAQPMPQPAMDFAPPVQAPQGPPLPPEGLPPNWTMEQWAWYGEDY
;
A
#
# COMPACT_ATOMS: atom_id res chain seq x y z
N ASP A 1 33.74 -73.96 34.95
CA ASP A 1 34.32 -73.19 36.07
C ASP A 1 35.37 -72.25 35.47
N LEU A 2 34.86 -71.34 34.59
CA LEU A 2 35.69 -70.41 33.82
C LEU A 2 36.23 -69.30 34.74
N ASP A 3 35.38 -68.75 35.58
CA ASP A 3 35.71 -67.71 36.56
C ASP A 3 36.36 -68.28 37.84
N GLY A 4 36.26 -69.57 38.11
CA GLY A 4 36.84 -70.26 39.23
C GLY A 4 36.05 -70.21 40.54
N ASP A 5 34.77 -69.95 40.50
CA ASP A 5 33.85 -69.89 41.63
C ASP A 5 33.43 -71.26 42.16
N GLY A 6 33.58 -72.30 41.33
CA GLY A 6 33.32 -73.69 41.67
C GLY A 6 31.97 -74.23 41.16
N CYS A 7 31.19 -73.45 40.42
CA CYS A 7 29.99 -73.81 39.65
C CYS A 7 30.38 -74.39 38.27
N ARG A 8 29.49 -74.98 37.54
CA ARG A 8 29.76 -75.48 36.19
C ARG A 8 29.01 -74.60 35.14
N ASP A 9 29.76 -74.08 34.23
CA ASP A 9 29.39 -73.22 33.17
C ASP A 9 28.17 -73.67 32.34
N ASP A 10 27.92 -74.97 32.24
CA ASP A 10 26.86 -75.54 31.39
C ASP A 10 25.49 -75.61 32.04
N ASP A 11 25.33 -75.62 33.38
CA ASP A 11 24.02 -75.84 34.03
C ASP A 11 23.87 -75.34 35.48
N GLU A 12 24.90 -74.86 36.11
CA GLU A 12 24.93 -74.44 37.55
C GLU A 12 25.25 -72.97 37.68
N ASP A 13 26.00 -72.45 36.75
CA ASP A 13 26.45 -71.06 36.68
C ASP A 13 25.44 -70.19 35.88
N LEU A 14 25.29 -68.98 36.25
CA LEU A 14 24.44 -67.99 35.58
C LEU A 14 25.28 -66.78 35.10
N ASP A 15 26.58 -66.80 35.36
CA ASP A 15 27.55 -65.75 35.07
C ASP A 15 28.86 -66.46 34.87
N ASP A 16 29.06 -67.10 33.69
CA ASP A 16 30.11 -68.09 33.40
C ASP A 16 31.50 -67.52 33.49
N ASP A 17 31.71 -66.25 33.30
CA ASP A 17 33.02 -65.58 33.33
C ASP A 17 33.20 -64.63 34.54
N GLY A 18 32.15 -64.38 35.32
CA GLY A 18 32.20 -63.65 36.58
C GLY A 18 32.31 -62.12 36.41
N ASP A 19 31.79 -61.56 35.32
CA ASP A 19 31.81 -60.16 35.03
C ASP A 19 30.70 -59.35 35.76
N GLY A 20 29.70 -60.10 36.27
CA GLY A 20 28.54 -59.55 36.99
C GLY A 20 27.30 -59.37 36.16
N ILE A 21 27.29 -59.70 34.87
CA ILE A 21 26.14 -59.77 33.97
C ILE A 21 25.72 -61.26 33.88
N CYS A 22 24.40 -61.52 33.74
CA CYS A 22 23.92 -62.89 33.71
C CYS A 22 23.78 -63.39 32.28
N ASP A 23 24.32 -64.59 31.95
CA ASP A 23 24.28 -65.22 30.63
C ASP A 23 22.89 -65.41 30.07
N SER A 24 21.89 -65.59 30.91
CA SER A 24 20.54 -66.00 30.50
C SER A 24 19.44 -64.93 30.64
N GLY A 25 19.78 -63.70 30.97
CA GLY A 25 18.80 -62.63 31.18
C GLY A 25 17.83 -62.83 32.36
N ALA A 26 18.09 -63.79 33.22
CA ALA A 26 17.33 -64.06 34.45
C ALA A 26 18.14 -63.68 35.71
N GLY A 27 18.40 -62.40 35.91
CA GLY A 27 19.21 -61.88 37.00
C GLY A 27 18.81 -62.41 38.40
N ASN A 28 19.78 -62.53 39.30
CA ASN A 28 19.64 -62.93 40.68
C ASN A 28 20.47 -61.99 41.62
N GLU A 29 20.80 -62.50 42.84
CA GLU A 29 21.60 -61.67 43.77
C GLU A 29 23.12 -61.67 43.44
N LEU A 30 23.56 -62.49 42.49
CA LEU A 30 24.97 -62.65 42.13
C LEU A 30 25.36 -61.89 40.86
N CYS A 31 24.49 -61.87 39.86
CA CYS A 31 24.69 -61.16 38.61
C CYS A 31 23.50 -60.25 38.24
N GLN A 32 23.71 -59.26 37.40
CA GLN A 32 22.70 -58.36 36.89
C GLN A 32 22.20 -58.87 35.54
N VAL A 33 21.01 -58.44 35.13
CA VAL A 33 20.51 -58.68 33.78
C VAL A 33 21.12 -57.60 32.90
N SER A 34 21.74 -58.01 31.78
CA SER A 34 22.29 -57.07 30.79
C SER A 34 21.22 -56.13 30.21
N SER A 35 21.62 -55.04 29.61
CA SER A 35 20.77 -54.13 28.85
C SER A 35 20.04 -54.85 27.71
N MET A 36 20.65 -55.90 27.16
CA MET A 36 20.11 -56.72 26.04
C MET A 36 19.38 -58.01 26.54
N ALA A 37 19.15 -58.15 27.84
CA ALA A 37 18.46 -59.27 28.49
C ALA A 37 19.23 -60.62 28.54
N ALA A 38 20.44 -60.67 28.05
CA ALA A 38 21.39 -61.75 28.15
C ALA A 38 22.77 -61.14 27.94
N ASP A 39 23.78 -61.71 28.58
CA ASP A 39 25.18 -61.37 28.30
C ASP A 39 25.53 -61.72 26.85
N LEU A 40 26.07 -60.77 26.08
CA LEU A 40 26.46 -60.97 24.69
C LEU A 40 27.89 -61.58 24.60
N CYS A 41 28.70 -61.46 25.64
CA CYS A 41 30.04 -62.00 25.72
C CYS A 41 30.21 -63.02 26.88
N PRO A 42 29.38 -64.02 26.99
CA PRO A 42 29.30 -64.96 28.15
C PRO A 42 30.59 -65.74 28.43
N VAL A 43 31.66 -65.42 27.74
CA VAL A 43 33.00 -66.01 27.93
C VAL A 43 34.03 -64.91 27.73
N SER A 44 33.86 -63.78 28.42
CA SER A 44 34.73 -62.62 28.32
C SER A 44 36.10 -62.78 28.98
N ASN A 45 36.83 -61.71 29.07
CA ASN A 45 38.15 -61.70 29.69
C ASN A 45 38.05 -61.92 31.20
N ILE A 46 38.51 -63.09 31.69
CA ILE A 46 38.43 -63.49 33.10
C ILE A 46 39.04 -62.40 34.02
N GLY A 47 38.23 -61.89 34.92
CA GLY A 47 38.58 -60.82 35.86
C GLY A 47 38.15 -59.43 35.38
N PHE A 48 37.50 -59.30 34.27
CA PHE A 48 36.72 -58.20 33.91
C PHE A 48 35.54 -58.03 34.90
N ILE A 49 35.05 -56.86 35.15
CA ILE A 49 33.86 -56.61 35.92
C ILE A 49 33.10 -55.51 35.15
N SER A 50 31.86 -55.79 34.71
CA SER A 50 31.01 -54.87 34.04
C SER A 50 30.73 -53.68 34.95
N THR A 51 31.08 -52.51 34.50
CA THR A 51 30.78 -51.19 35.09
C THR A 51 30.62 -50.17 33.99
N ILE A 52 29.94 -49.08 34.24
CA ILE A 52 29.76 -47.98 33.28
C ILE A 52 31.10 -47.39 32.74
N GLU A 53 32.25 -47.77 33.29
CA GLU A 53 33.56 -47.34 32.86
C GLU A 53 34.28 -48.38 31.99
N THR A 54 33.75 -49.62 31.93
CA THR A 54 34.39 -50.78 31.27
C THR A 54 33.44 -51.56 30.37
N ASP A 55 32.17 -51.28 30.47
CA ASP A 55 31.04 -51.85 29.74
C ASP A 55 29.92 -50.76 29.79
N ASN A 56 29.93 -49.90 28.79
CA ASN A 56 29.13 -48.66 28.80
C ASN A 56 27.65 -48.91 28.70
N ASP A 57 27.25 -49.91 27.93
CA ASP A 57 25.86 -50.25 27.66
C ASP A 57 25.37 -51.42 28.52
N ALA A 58 26.25 -52.04 29.30
CA ALA A 58 26.00 -53.16 30.21
C ALA A 58 25.52 -54.42 29.48
N ASP A 59 26.14 -54.76 28.38
CA ASP A 59 25.82 -55.96 27.60
C ASP A 59 26.70 -57.18 27.94
N GLY A 60 27.73 -56.98 28.77
CA GLY A 60 28.65 -58.04 29.21
C GLY A 60 29.94 -58.13 28.40
N CYS A 61 30.13 -57.30 27.40
CA CYS A 61 31.36 -57.19 26.64
C CYS A 61 32.29 -56.08 27.20
N GLU A 62 33.62 -56.30 27.20
CA GLU A 62 34.57 -55.26 27.62
C GLU A 62 34.83 -54.25 26.49
N ASP A 63 34.44 -52.98 26.64
CA ASP A 63 34.56 -51.89 25.65
C ASP A 63 35.95 -51.80 25.02
N ALA A 64 36.99 -52.05 25.80
CA ALA A 64 38.35 -51.86 25.34
C ALA A 64 38.91 -53.00 24.47
N ILE A 65 38.29 -54.21 24.45
CA ILE A 65 38.89 -55.40 23.92
C ILE A 65 37.96 -56.23 23.01
N GLU A 66 36.72 -56.40 23.38
CA GLU A 66 35.83 -57.37 22.73
C GLU A 66 34.49 -56.77 22.27
N ASP A 67 34.16 -55.57 22.72
CA ASP A 67 33.05 -54.82 22.17
C ASP A 67 33.52 -54.00 20.96
N ASP A 68 32.75 -54.06 19.88
CA ASP A 68 32.97 -53.29 18.67
C ASP A 68 31.91 -52.15 18.54
N ASP A 69 30.96 -52.07 19.51
CA ASP A 69 29.83 -51.11 19.51
C ASP A 69 29.45 -50.81 20.96
N ASP A 70 30.33 -50.02 21.62
CA ASP A 70 30.33 -49.74 23.06
C ASP A 70 29.02 -49.18 23.66
N ASP A 71 28.08 -48.73 22.82
CA ASP A 71 26.76 -48.19 23.26
C ASP A 71 25.57 -48.87 22.62
N ASN A 72 25.82 -49.89 21.79
CA ASN A 72 24.81 -50.74 21.11
C ASN A 72 23.79 -49.97 20.30
N ASP A 73 24.20 -48.89 19.63
CA ASP A 73 23.31 -48.12 18.77
C ASP A 73 23.24 -48.64 17.31
N GLY A 74 24.15 -49.57 16.98
CA GLY A 74 24.21 -50.21 15.67
C GLY A 74 25.32 -49.65 14.76
N TYR A 75 26.09 -48.70 15.22
CA TYR A 75 27.31 -48.20 14.59
C TYR A 75 28.53 -48.74 15.41
N SER A 76 29.50 -49.28 14.73
CA SER A 76 30.71 -49.71 15.43
C SER A 76 31.60 -48.53 15.78
N ASP A 77 32.34 -48.58 16.89
CA ASP A 77 33.21 -47.52 17.42
C ASP A 77 34.15 -46.89 16.40
N THR A 78 34.57 -47.66 15.40
CA THR A 78 35.46 -47.20 14.34
C THR A 78 34.83 -46.26 13.36
N ILE A 79 33.49 -46.22 13.28
CA ILE A 79 32.70 -45.36 12.39
C ILE A 79 31.75 -44.48 13.17
N ASP A 80 31.64 -44.70 14.46
CA ASP A 80 30.84 -43.90 15.38
C ASP A 80 31.65 -42.70 15.88
N ASP A 81 31.07 -41.52 15.75
CA ASP A 81 31.66 -40.30 16.28
C ASP A 81 31.34 -40.07 17.78
N CYS A 82 30.41 -40.87 18.34
CA CYS A 82 29.96 -40.81 19.75
C CYS A 82 29.94 -42.20 20.43
N PRO A 83 30.97 -43.02 20.37
CA PRO A 83 30.97 -44.46 20.66
C PRO A 83 30.59 -44.87 22.08
N LEU A 84 30.26 -43.93 22.96
CA LEU A 84 29.80 -44.16 24.33
C LEU A 84 28.42 -43.54 24.59
N THR A 85 27.74 -43.04 23.55
CA THR A 85 26.45 -42.34 23.69
C THR A 85 25.52 -42.70 22.56
N SER A 86 24.69 -43.69 22.77
CA SER A 86 23.75 -44.22 21.78
C SER A 86 22.97 -43.14 21.06
N GLY A 87 23.06 -43.17 19.72
CA GLY A 87 22.43 -42.18 18.87
C GLY A 87 21.90 -42.74 17.56
N SER A 88 21.35 -41.88 16.73
CA SER A 88 20.77 -42.27 15.45
C SER A 88 21.19 -41.36 14.28
N SER A 89 22.09 -40.42 14.55
CA SER A 89 22.53 -39.48 13.52
C SER A 89 23.31 -40.17 12.40
N THR A 90 23.15 -39.69 11.19
CA THR A 90 23.75 -40.24 9.97
C THR A 90 24.42 -39.21 9.09
N GLY A 91 24.36 -37.93 9.51
CA GLY A 91 24.82 -36.78 8.77
C GLY A 91 26.32 -36.49 8.97
N GLU A 92 26.66 -35.28 9.44
CA GLU A 92 28.06 -34.85 9.67
C GLU A 92 28.75 -35.64 10.78
N LEU A 93 28.02 -36.01 11.82
CA LEU A 93 28.41 -36.93 12.86
C LEU A 93 27.51 -38.17 12.76
N THR A 94 28.13 -39.36 12.89
CA THR A 94 27.41 -40.65 12.83
C THR A 94 27.34 -41.24 14.25
N GLY A 95 26.22 -41.89 14.59
CA GLY A 95 26.02 -42.55 15.88
C GLY A 95 25.82 -41.64 17.07
N CYS A 96 25.70 -40.33 16.88
CA CYS A 96 25.45 -39.38 17.96
C CYS A 96 23.96 -39.18 18.23
N LEU A 97 23.65 -38.62 19.40
CA LEU A 97 22.26 -38.29 19.77
C LEU A 97 21.60 -37.39 18.73
N ASP A 98 20.46 -37.81 18.28
CA ASP A 98 19.63 -37.13 17.27
C ASP A 98 18.18 -37.13 17.80
N GLY A 99 17.78 -35.98 18.34
CA GLY A 99 16.54 -35.86 19.12
C GLY A 99 15.27 -35.89 18.30
N ASP A 100 15.33 -35.47 17.04
CA ASP A 100 14.15 -35.36 16.15
C ASP A 100 14.20 -36.31 14.94
N TYR A 101 15.32 -37.05 14.81
CA TYR A 101 15.50 -38.09 13.79
C TYR A 101 15.61 -37.56 12.35
N ASP A 102 16.19 -36.39 12.16
CA ASP A 102 16.45 -35.85 10.83
C ASP A 102 17.77 -36.30 10.22
N GLY A 103 18.63 -36.92 11.05
CA GLY A 103 19.92 -37.45 10.68
C GLY A 103 21.10 -36.57 11.10
N TYR A 104 20.90 -35.39 11.64
CA TYR A 104 21.95 -34.55 12.22
C TYR A 104 22.01 -34.75 13.74
N ALA A 105 23.19 -34.77 14.28
CA ALA A 105 23.34 -34.91 15.72
C ALA A 105 22.96 -33.59 16.44
N ASP A 106 22.29 -33.67 17.59
CA ASP A 106 21.94 -32.53 18.43
C ASP A 106 23.05 -31.54 18.68
N SER A 107 24.31 -32.04 18.68
CA SER A 107 25.49 -31.21 18.94
C SER A 107 25.91 -30.29 17.79
N VAL A 108 25.45 -30.59 16.58
CA VAL A 108 25.73 -29.81 15.34
C VAL A 108 24.45 -29.33 14.69
N ASP A 109 23.30 -29.77 15.16
CA ASP A 109 21.98 -29.30 14.75
C ASP A 109 21.64 -28.01 15.49
N THR A 110 21.25 -26.99 14.72
CA THR A 110 20.79 -25.73 15.28
C THR A 110 19.31 -25.82 15.79
N PHE A 111 18.55 -26.80 15.26
CA PHE A 111 17.15 -27.02 15.59
C PHE A 111 16.84 -28.44 16.08
N PRO A 112 17.43 -28.92 17.19
CA PRO A 112 17.42 -30.34 17.62
C PRO A 112 16.02 -30.91 17.98
N ALA A 113 14.96 -30.23 17.68
CA ALA A 113 13.56 -30.62 17.89
C ALA A 113 12.68 -30.41 16.65
N ASP A 114 13.28 -30.03 15.52
CA ASP A 114 12.57 -29.80 14.27
C ASP A 114 13.19 -30.58 13.11
N PRO A 115 12.66 -31.75 12.78
CA PRO A 115 13.23 -32.64 11.77
C PRO A 115 13.17 -32.09 10.33
N SER A 116 12.81 -30.85 10.15
CA SER A 116 12.79 -30.17 8.86
C SER A 116 13.85 -29.08 8.74
N GLN A 117 14.62 -28.83 9.79
CA GLN A 117 15.65 -27.79 9.86
C GLN A 117 16.84 -28.30 10.68
N TRP A 118 18.06 -28.04 10.22
CA TRP A 118 19.32 -28.43 10.92
C TRP A 118 20.41 -27.36 10.91
N SER A 119 20.26 -26.31 10.09
CA SER A 119 21.23 -25.23 9.99
C SER A 119 20.56 -23.86 9.96
N ASP A 120 21.29 -22.86 10.48
CA ASP A 120 20.97 -21.47 10.46
C ASP A 120 22.26 -20.69 10.22
N SER A 121 22.51 -20.35 8.95
CA SER A 121 23.83 -19.87 8.51
C SER A 121 24.14 -18.44 8.94
N ASP A 122 23.12 -17.59 9.13
CA ASP A 122 23.28 -16.20 9.54
C ASP A 122 22.83 -15.93 10.98
N SER A 123 22.25 -16.95 11.62
CA SER A 123 21.89 -16.95 13.03
C SER A 123 20.77 -15.99 13.41
N ASP A 124 19.76 -15.87 12.56
CA ASP A 124 18.58 -15.05 12.80
C ASP A 124 17.41 -15.82 13.45
N GLY A 125 17.53 -17.16 13.50
CA GLY A 125 16.55 -18.04 14.13
C GLY A 125 15.57 -18.69 13.15
N TYR A 126 15.75 -18.47 11.85
CA TYR A 126 15.07 -19.20 10.79
C TYR A 126 16.02 -20.21 10.16
N GLY A 127 15.51 -21.36 9.77
CA GLY A 127 16.36 -22.45 9.26
C GLY A 127 16.61 -22.34 7.76
N ASP A 128 17.81 -22.73 7.33
CA ASP A 128 18.25 -22.64 5.93
C ASP A 128 17.40 -23.43 4.94
N GLU A 129 16.67 -24.45 5.41
CA GLU A 129 15.79 -25.26 4.55
C GLU A 129 14.47 -24.54 4.28
N LEU A 130 14.38 -23.90 3.14
CA LEU A 130 13.22 -23.10 2.72
C LEU A 130 11.86 -23.85 2.78
N ARG A 131 11.89 -25.19 2.66
CA ARG A 131 10.69 -26.03 2.72
C ARG A 131 10.43 -26.61 4.10
N GLY A 132 11.30 -26.40 5.04
CA GLY A 132 11.13 -26.75 6.44
C GLY A 132 10.16 -25.81 7.15
N ASN A 133 9.93 -26.09 8.42
CA ASN A 133 9.17 -25.18 9.27
C ASN A 133 9.93 -23.85 9.41
N ASN A 134 9.22 -22.73 9.21
CA ASN A 134 9.84 -21.41 9.27
C ASN A 134 11.13 -21.29 8.43
N GLY A 135 11.13 -21.86 7.22
CA GLY A 135 12.28 -21.81 6.34
C GLY A 135 12.65 -20.39 5.95
N ASP A 136 13.95 -20.11 6.03
CA ASP A 136 14.53 -18.81 5.72
C ASP A 136 14.58 -18.56 4.21
N TYR A 137 14.06 -17.42 3.79
CA TYR A 137 14.14 -16.96 2.40
C TYR A 137 15.47 -16.27 2.09
N CYS A 138 16.23 -15.87 3.09
CA CYS A 138 17.48 -15.12 2.97
C CYS A 138 18.65 -15.77 3.76
N PRO A 139 18.94 -17.07 3.63
CA PRO A 139 19.74 -17.89 4.56
C PRO A 139 21.21 -17.48 4.74
N THR A 140 21.62 -16.33 4.29
CA THR A 140 22.99 -15.79 4.46
C THR A 140 22.97 -14.32 4.84
N ILE A 141 21.78 -13.75 5.11
CA ILE A 141 21.60 -12.35 5.45
C ILE A 141 20.64 -12.29 6.63
N PHE A 142 21.20 -12.12 7.83
CA PHE A 142 20.43 -11.95 9.05
C PHE A 142 19.22 -11.00 8.85
N GLY A 143 18.01 -11.47 9.13
CA GLY A 143 16.79 -10.72 8.96
C GLY A 143 15.79 -10.89 10.09
N THR A 144 14.76 -10.07 10.09
CA THR A 144 13.72 -10.05 11.14
C THR A 144 12.32 -10.13 10.56
N SER A 145 12.18 -10.18 9.23
CA SER A 145 10.87 -10.23 8.57
C SER A 145 10.07 -11.49 8.92
N THR A 146 8.76 -11.32 9.10
CA THR A 146 7.86 -12.35 9.62
C THR A 146 6.57 -12.50 8.85
N LEU A 147 6.26 -11.63 7.90
CA LEU A 147 4.96 -11.56 7.24
C LEU A 147 4.97 -12.02 5.78
N ASP A 148 6.02 -11.70 5.03
CA ASP A 148 6.15 -12.06 3.61
C ASP A 148 7.22 -13.14 3.39
N ARG A 149 8.50 -12.82 3.57
CA ARG A 149 9.66 -13.72 3.47
C ARG A 149 10.33 -13.80 4.83
N LEU A 150 10.19 -14.93 5.48
CA LEU A 150 10.81 -15.14 6.80
C LEU A 150 12.33 -15.00 6.72
N GLY A 151 12.96 -14.41 7.73
CA GLY A 151 14.41 -14.34 7.84
C GLY A 151 15.08 -13.34 6.89
N CYS A 152 14.34 -12.50 6.15
CA CYS A 152 14.96 -11.47 5.33
C CYS A 152 15.11 -10.15 6.08
N LEU A 153 15.94 -9.26 5.54
CA LEU A 153 16.15 -7.93 6.11
C LEU A 153 14.84 -7.20 6.24
N ASP A 154 14.61 -6.60 7.39
CA ASP A 154 13.45 -5.78 7.76
C ASP A 154 14.00 -4.64 8.60
N SER A 155 14.17 -3.48 7.98
CA SER A 155 14.92 -2.38 8.56
C SER A 155 14.17 -1.62 9.65
N ASP A 156 12.86 -1.55 9.57
CA ASP A 156 12.02 -0.81 10.51
C ASP A 156 11.24 -1.71 11.50
N ASN A 157 11.32 -3.03 11.30
CA ASN A 157 10.72 -4.07 12.12
C ASN A 157 9.18 -4.06 12.12
N ASP A 158 8.56 -3.82 10.99
CA ASP A 158 7.13 -3.95 10.82
C ASP A 158 6.69 -5.37 10.43
N GLY A 159 7.65 -6.21 10.07
CA GLY A 159 7.49 -7.61 9.70
C GLY A 159 7.52 -7.88 8.21
N TRP A 160 7.51 -6.86 7.36
CA TRP A 160 7.70 -7.00 5.93
C TRP A 160 9.18 -6.90 5.56
N SER A 161 9.59 -7.64 4.53
CA SER A 161 10.99 -7.63 4.12
C SER A 161 11.33 -6.45 3.23
N ASP A 162 12.49 -5.86 3.45
CA ASP A 162 13.07 -4.84 2.57
C ASP A 162 13.15 -5.34 1.12
N PRO A 163 13.04 -4.47 0.13
CA PRO A 163 13.22 -4.86 -1.27
C PRO A 163 14.66 -5.24 -1.59
N ASP A 164 14.83 -6.28 -2.41
CA ASP A 164 16.12 -6.71 -2.96
C ASP A 164 16.06 -6.91 -4.49
N ASP A 165 17.16 -7.36 -5.09
CA ASP A 165 17.28 -7.59 -6.54
C ASP A 165 16.30 -8.65 -7.06
N THR A 166 15.77 -9.51 -6.20
CA THR A 166 14.89 -10.64 -6.55
C THR A 166 13.48 -10.44 -6.06
N TRP A 167 13.29 -9.61 -5.06
CA TRP A 167 12.03 -9.32 -4.41
C TRP A 167 11.88 -7.82 -4.23
N ASN A 168 10.99 -7.20 -4.97
CA ASN A 168 10.73 -5.77 -4.94
C ASN A 168 9.26 -5.48 -4.63
N THR A 169 8.92 -4.21 -4.52
CA THR A 169 7.58 -3.74 -4.16
C THR A 169 6.46 -4.28 -5.06
N ASN A 170 6.74 -4.56 -6.36
CA ASN A 170 5.76 -5.18 -7.26
C ASN A 170 5.51 -6.66 -6.94
N PHE A 171 6.37 -7.31 -6.17
CA PHE A 171 6.22 -8.69 -5.72
C PHE A 171 5.78 -8.78 -4.25
N GLY A 172 5.66 -7.66 -3.56
CA GLY A 172 5.18 -7.60 -2.19
C GLY A 172 6.26 -7.29 -1.15
N ALA A 173 7.46 -6.84 -1.56
CA ALA A 173 8.43 -6.27 -0.62
C ALA A 173 7.90 -4.96 -0.04
N ASP A 174 8.41 -4.61 1.13
CA ASP A 174 8.10 -3.34 1.77
C ASP A 174 8.42 -2.14 0.86
N ALA A 175 7.45 -1.28 0.67
CA ALA A 175 7.61 -0.05 -0.10
C ALA A 175 8.23 1.09 0.74
N PHE A 176 8.23 0.95 2.06
CA PHE A 176 8.66 1.97 3.02
C PHE A 176 9.62 1.43 4.10
N PRO A 177 10.79 0.90 3.75
CA PRO A 177 11.68 0.16 4.66
C PRO A 177 12.23 0.93 5.87
N ASP A 178 11.88 2.20 6.01
CA ASP A 178 12.27 3.06 7.12
C ASP A 178 11.04 3.56 7.92
N GLU A 179 9.80 3.11 7.57
CA GLU A 179 8.56 3.61 8.16
C GLU A 179 7.61 2.46 8.60
N PRO A 180 7.70 2.02 9.87
CA PRO A 180 7.02 0.80 10.35
C PRO A 180 5.50 0.87 10.41
N THR A 181 4.87 1.88 9.88
CA THR A 181 3.42 1.99 9.80
C THR A 181 2.89 1.92 8.38
N GLN A 182 3.78 1.85 7.40
CA GLN A 182 3.45 1.73 5.97
C GLN A 182 4.33 0.66 5.34
N TYR A 183 3.78 -0.19 4.50
CA TYR A 183 4.50 -1.29 3.83
C TYR A 183 4.09 -1.47 2.37
N PHE A 184 3.00 -0.90 1.94
CA PHE A 184 2.48 -1.07 0.59
C PHE A 184 2.15 0.27 -0.06
N ASP A 185 2.56 0.42 -1.33
CA ASP A 185 2.32 1.57 -2.19
C ASP A 185 1.81 1.05 -3.55
N GLY A 186 0.51 1.07 -3.75
CA GLY A 186 -0.14 0.40 -4.88
C GLY A 186 -0.03 1.12 -6.20
N ASP A 187 0.07 2.43 -6.18
CA ASP A 187 0.18 3.27 -7.39
C ASP A 187 1.55 3.92 -7.57
N ASN A 188 2.45 3.71 -6.61
CA ASN A 188 3.86 4.12 -6.61
C ASN A 188 4.05 5.65 -6.62
N ASP A 189 3.28 6.35 -5.82
CA ASP A 189 3.41 7.80 -5.63
C ASP A 189 4.22 8.20 -4.40
N GLY A 190 4.56 7.24 -3.55
CA GLY A 190 5.36 7.43 -2.36
C GLY A 190 4.56 7.64 -1.08
N TYR A 191 3.25 7.43 -1.12
CA TYR A 191 2.38 7.41 0.05
C TYR A 191 1.81 6.01 0.28
N GLY A 192 1.72 5.60 1.55
CA GLY A 192 1.34 4.25 1.90
C GLY A 192 -0.16 4.08 2.12
N GLU A 193 -0.69 2.91 1.77
CA GLU A 193 -2.13 2.65 1.80
C GLU A 193 -2.70 2.36 3.20
N ASN A 194 -1.85 2.20 4.22
CA ASN A 194 -2.36 2.01 5.58
C ASN A 194 -2.93 3.31 6.15
N ALA A 195 -4.24 3.40 6.18
CA ALA A 195 -4.97 4.59 6.64
C ALA A 195 -4.69 4.98 8.12
N GLU A 196 -4.12 4.08 8.92
CA GLU A 196 -3.72 4.35 10.31
C GLU A 196 -2.21 4.65 10.42
N GLY A 197 -1.48 4.56 9.32
CA GLY A 197 -0.05 4.84 9.23
C GLY A 197 0.28 6.33 9.13
N VAL A 198 1.57 6.62 9.05
CA VAL A 198 2.06 7.99 8.85
C VAL A 198 1.79 8.43 7.41
N GLN A 199 1.21 9.61 7.22
CA GLN A 199 0.89 10.20 5.92
C GLN A 199 0.19 9.21 4.96
N PRO A 200 -0.97 8.68 5.36
CA PRO A 200 -1.66 7.69 4.57
C PRO A 200 -2.12 8.26 3.23
N ASP A 201 -1.98 7.46 2.18
CA ASP A 201 -2.53 7.80 0.88
C ASP A 201 -4.06 7.93 0.92
N GLY A 202 -4.56 9.07 0.51
CA GLY A 202 -5.99 9.33 0.39
C GLY A 202 -6.58 8.90 -0.95
N CYS A 203 -5.74 8.57 -1.93
CA CYS A 203 -6.12 8.24 -3.31
C CYS A 203 -5.50 6.93 -3.81
N VAL A 204 -5.46 5.92 -2.99
CA VAL A 204 -4.77 4.60 -3.05
C VAL A 204 -4.64 3.87 -4.41
N ASN A 205 -5.19 4.35 -5.49
CA ASN A 205 -5.08 3.75 -6.84
C ASN A 205 -4.83 4.82 -7.91
N ILE A 206 -4.53 6.04 -7.52
CA ILE A 206 -4.34 7.19 -8.42
C ILE A 206 -3.15 7.98 -7.92
N ALA A 207 -1.99 7.69 -8.44
CA ALA A 207 -0.76 8.37 -8.07
C ALA A 207 -0.90 9.90 -8.11
N GLY A 208 -0.54 10.55 -7.02
CA GLY A 208 -0.65 11.98 -6.86
C GLY A 208 0.52 12.60 -6.10
N THR A 209 0.47 13.91 -5.91
CA THR A 209 1.57 14.67 -5.30
C THR A 209 1.13 15.60 -4.19
N SER A 210 -0.16 15.60 -3.85
CA SER A 210 -0.70 16.45 -2.79
C SER A 210 -0.18 16.06 -1.40
N PHE A 211 0.03 17.06 -0.53
CA PHE A 211 0.60 16.85 0.80
C PHE A 211 0.13 17.83 1.88
N GLU A 212 -0.71 18.83 1.52
CA GLU A 212 -1.20 19.83 2.47
C GLU A 212 -2.56 19.46 3.07
N ASP A 213 -3.45 18.84 2.30
CA ASP A 213 -4.80 18.44 2.72
C ASP A 213 -4.96 16.92 2.82
N VAL A 214 -4.82 16.22 1.70
CA VAL A 214 -4.88 14.78 1.56
C VAL A 214 -3.61 14.34 0.85
N PHE A 215 -2.91 13.35 1.41
CA PHE A 215 -1.68 12.86 0.79
C PHE A 215 -1.97 11.98 -0.42
N GLY A 216 -1.08 11.99 -1.42
CA GLY A 216 -1.11 11.06 -2.54
C GLY A 216 -2.24 11.29 -3.56
N CYS A 217 -2.95 12.40 -3.50
CA CYS A 217 -3.97 12.71 -4.49
C CYS A 217 -3.44 13.59 -5.62
N LEU A 218 -4.19 13.63 -6.73
CA LEU A 218 -3.84 14.47 -7.87
C LEU A 218 -3.74 15.94 -7.46
N ASP A 219 -2.63 16.56 -7.79
CA ASP A 219 -2.31 17.96 -7.59
C ASP A 219 -1.78 18.48 -8.93
N SER A 220 -2.60 19.22 -9.65
CA SER A 220 -2.33 19.56 -11.05
C SER A 220 -1.34 20.71 -11.23
N ASP A 221 -1.20 21.59 -10.26
CA ASP A 221 -0.30 22.76 -10.34
C ASP A 221 0.89 22.69 -9.38
N GLY A 222 0.86 21.73 -8.43
CA GLY A 222 2.00 21.43 -7.58
C GLY A 222 2.12 22.32 -6.35
N ASP A 223 1.03 22.87 -5.85
CA ASP A 223 1.04 23.71 -4.65
C ASP A 223 0.90 22.92 -3.33
N GLY A 224 0.56 21.62 -3.47
CA GLY A 224 0.40 20.68 -2.37
C GLY A 224 -1.04 20.40 -1.99
N TRP A 225 -1.99 21.17 -2.48
CA TRP A 225 -3.41 20.87 -2.30
C TRP A 225 -3.90 19.91 -3.38
N SER A 226 -4.79 19.02 -3.02
CA SER A 226 -5.37 18.11 -4.00
C SER A 226 -6.39 18.82 -4.89
N ASP A 227 -6.47 18.44 -6.17
CA ASP A 227 -7.45 18.97 -7.12
C ASP A 227 -8.90 18.93 -6.60
N ALA A 228 -9.18 18.05 -5.64
CA ALA A 228 -10.51 17.89 -5.06
C ALA A 228 -10.86 18.96 -4.03
N TYR A 229 -9.86 19.56 -3.40
CA TYR A 229 -10.03 20.58 -2.36
C TYR A 229 -9.36 21.90 -2.72
N ASP A 230 -8.75 21.97 -3.89
CA ASP A 230 -8.21 23.18 -4.48
C ASP A 230 -9.28 23.85 -5.36
N ALA A 231 -9.57 25.11 -5.09
CA ALA A 231 -10.44 25.92 -5.90
C ALA A 231 -9.79 26.36 -7.23
N PHE A 232 -8.46 26.28 -7.32
CA PHE A 232 -7.68 26.82 -8.43
C PHE A 232 -6.63 25.84 -8.98
N ASN A 233 -6.99 24.61 -9.30
CA ASN A 233 -6.15 23.49 -9.78
C ASN A 233 -5.12 23.79 -10.89
N ASN A 234 -4.93 25.00 -11.32
CA ASN A 234 -3.94 25.44 -12.31
C ASN A 234 -3.19 26.71 -11.88
N ASP A 235 -3.32 27.12 -10.63
CA ASP A 235 -2.65 28.29 -10.09
C ASP A 235 -2.03 28.01 -8.70
N ALA A 236 -0.85 27.48 -8.68
CA ALA A 236 -0.06 27.14 -7.49
C ALA A 236 0.16 28.30 -6.48
N THR A 237 -0.52 29.42 -6.64
CA THR A 237 -0.49 30.53 -5.71
C THR A 237 -1.79 30.77 -4.98
N GLN A 238 -2.84 30.01 -5.35
CA GLN A 238 -4.18 30.10 -4.79
C GLN A 238 -4.77 28.67 -4.65
N TYR A 239 -5.43 28.37 -3.55
CA TYR A 239 -6.13 27.11 -3.31
C TYR A 239 -7.52 27.30 -2.69
N SER A 240 -7.85 28.47 -2.20
CA SER A 240 -9.11 28.76 -1.50
C SER A 240 -9.88 29.87 -2.17
N ASP A 241 -11.19 29.69 -2.27
CA ASP A 241 -12.16 30.67 -2.74
C ASP A 241 -13.42 30.53 -1.86
N GLN A 242 -13.51 31.32 -0.82
CA GLN A 242 -14.50 31.15 0.24
C GLN A 242 -15.90 31.56 -0.18
N ASP A 243 -16.05 32.55 -1.04
CA ASP A 243 -17.35 33.06 -1.50
C ASP A 243 -17.73 32.59 -2.91
N GLY A 244 -16.78 31.98 -3.64
CA GLY A 244 -17.03 31.32 -4.91
C GLY A 244 -17.10 32.26 -6.10
N ASP A 245 -16.42 33.39 -6.07
CA ASP A 245 -16.45 34.39 -7.14
C ASP A 245 -15.35 34.22 -8.20
N GLY A 246 -14.39 33.32 -7.94
CA GLY A 246 -13.30 33.01 -8.85
C GLY A 246 -12.01 33.79 -8.61
N TYR A 247 -11.92 34.54 -7.52
CA TYR A 247 -10.71 35.15 -7.03
C TYR A 247 -10.23 34.43 -5.76
N GLY A 248 -8.94 34.27 -5.62
CA GLY A 248 -8.38 33.44 -4.54
C GLY A 248 -8.14 34.23 -3.25
N ASP A 249 -8.42 33.62 -2.12
CA ASP A 249 -8.33 34.22 -0.78
C ASP A 249 -6.90 34.57 -0.35
N LEU A 250 -5.88 34.00 -0.98
CA LEU A 250 -4.50 34.24 -0.60
C LEU A 250 -3.98 35.55 -1.11
N ILE A 251 -3.76 36.50 -0.20
CA ILE A 251 -3.27 37.87 -0.50
C ILE A 251 -1.93 37.89 -1.27
N SER A 252 -1.12 36.84 -1.12
CA SER A 252 0.16 36.70 -1.81
C SER A 252 0.07 36.02 -3.17
N GLY A 253 -1.08 35.49 -3.52
CA GLY A 253 -1.32 34.79 -4.77
C GLY A 253 -1.60 35.71 -5.97
N ASN A 254 -1.86 35.12 -7.11
CA ASN A 254 -2.26 35.85 -8.31
C ASN A 254 -3.67 36.43 -8.13
N MET A 255 -3.85 37.68 -8.54
CA MET A 255 -5.16 38.39 -8.47
C MET A 255 -5.92 38.05 -7.17
N PRO A 256 -5.31 38.41 -6.00
CA PRO A 256 -5.90 38.04 -4.72
C PRO A 256 -7.24 38.73 -4.52
N ASP A 257 -8.19 38.01 -3.98
CA ASP A 257 -9.47 38.56 -3.56
C ASP A 257 -9.28 39.60 -2.46
N SER A 258 -9.82 40.77 -2.67
CA SER A 258 -9.82 41.86 -1.71
C SER A 258 -11.01 41.82 -0.76
N CYS A 259 -12.02 41.01 -1.06
CA CYS A 259 -13.28 40.85 -0.33
C CYS A 259 -13.65 39.38 -0.06
N PRO A 260 -12.76 38.52 0.54
CA PRO A 260 -12.84 37.05 0.54
C PRO A 260 -14.08 36.42 1.18
N THR A 261 -15.09 37.15 1.51
CA THR A 261 -16.34 36.67 2.11
C THR A 261 -17.56 37.30 1.47
N VAL A 262 -17.38 38.08 0.42
CA VAL A 262 -18.42 38.83 -0.26
C VAL A 262 -18.25 38.65 -1.76
N PHE A 263 -18.97 37.71 -2.34
CA PHE A 263 -18.98 37.46 -3.77
C PHE A 263 -18.99 38.76 -4.57
N GLY A 264 -18.02 38.96 -5.45
CA GLY A 264 -17.89 40.15 -6.28
C GLY A 264 -17.37 39.87 -7.68
N ASN A 265 -17.28 40.92 -8.48
CA ASN A 265 -16.86 40.81 -9.87
C ASN A 265 -15.96 41.97 -10.31
N SER A 266 -15.48 42.77 -9.37
CA SER A 266 -14.53 43.85 -9.64
C SER A 266 -13.21 43.33 -10.17
N THR A 267 -12.65 44.04 -11.13
CA THR A 267 -11.44 43.64 -11.88
C THR A 267 -10.36 44.72 -11.91
N ILE A 268 -10.60 45.86 -11.28
CA ILE A 268 -9.70 47.03 -11.24
C ILE A 268 -9.36 47.29 -9.78
N GLU A 269 -8.06 47.48 -9.48
CA GLU A 269 -7.50 47.78 -8.16
C GLU A 269 -7.78 46.78 -7.05
N ARG A 270 -9.05 46.46 -6.78
CA ARG A 270 -9.50 45.47 -5.82
C ARG A 270 -10.28 44.39 -6.56
N PHE A 271 -9.72 43.18 -6.63
CA PHE A 271 -10.36 42.03 -7.27
C PHE A 271 -11.37 41.41 -6.32
N GLY A 272 -12.47 40.83 -6.86
CA GLY A 272 -13.41 40.03 -6.09
C GLY A 272 -14.32 40.82 -5.15
N CYS A 273 -14.37 42.13 -5.24
CA CYS A 273 -15.33 42.94 -4.48
C CYS A 273 -16.62 43.20 -5.28
N LEU A 274 -17.68 43.63 -4.60
CA LEU A 274 -18.94 43.95 -5.22
C LEU A 274 -18.77 45.13 -6.21
N ASP A 275 -19.19 44.92 -7.43
CA ASP A 275 -19.24 45.87 -8.52
C ASP A 275 -20.65 45.78 -9.12
N SER A 276 -21.50 46.76 -8.78
CA SER A 276 -22.95 46.67 -9.04
C SER A 276 -23.33 46.97 -10.48
N ASP A 277 -22.58 47.82 -11.19
CA ASP A 277 -22.84 48.17 -12.58
C ASP A 277 -21.96 47.44 -13.61
N GLY A 278 -20.88 46.78 -13.15
CA GLY A 278 -20.04 45.93 -13.97
C GLY A 278 -19.01 46.66 -14.80
N ASP A 279 -18.55 47.83 -14.36
CA ASP A 279 -17.51 48.58 -15.06
C ASP A 279 -16.07 48.17 -14.63
N GLY A 280 -15.94 47.35 -13.58
CA GLY A 280 -14.72 46.77 -13.08
C GLY A 280 -14.19 47.40 -11.81
N LEU A 281 -14.65 48.56 -11.39
CA LEU A 281 -14.33 49.20 -10.12
C LEU A 281 -15.32 48.70 -9.05
N ASP A 282 -14.88 48.46 -7.85
CA ASP A 282 -15.76 48.05 -6.76
C ASP A 282 -16.58 49.22 -6.20
N ASP A 283 -17.82 48.90 -5.73
CA ASP A 283 -18.77 49.86 -5.20
C ASP A 283 -18.22 50.79 -4.09
N GLU A 284 -17.15 50.39 -3.39
CA GLU A 284 -16.55 51.16 -2.31
C GLU A 284 -15.58 52.23 -2.83
N LEU A 285 -14.96 52.00 -3.97
CA LEU A 285 -14.04 52.92 -4.64
C LEU A 285 -14.72 53.72 -5.76
N ASP A 286 -15.86 53.22 -6.26
CA ASP A 286 -16.64 53.90 -7.28
C ASP A 286 -17.55 54.97 -6.70
N GLU A 287 -17.42 56.18 -7.20
CA GLU A 287 -18.32 57.29 -6.81
C GLU A 287 -19.68 57.23 -7.45
N PHE A 288 -19.85 56.37 -8.51
CA PHE A 288 -21.09 56.12 -9.23
C PHE A 288 -21.42 54.63 -9.36
N PRO A 289 -21.62 53.86 -8.28
CA PRO A 289 -21.76 52.39 -8.29
C PRO A 289 -22.93 51.81 -9.06
N ASP A 290 -23.78 52.61 -9.65
CA ASP A 290 -24.94 52.27 -10.47
C ASP A 290 -24.81 52.74 -11.93
N ASP A 291 -23.65 53.34 -12.32
CA ASP A 291 -23.46 53.93 -13.68
C ASP A 291 -22.12 53.52 -14.29
N ALA A 292 -22.07 52.37 -14.96
CA ALA A 292 -20.89 51.80 -15.64
C ALA A 292 -20.18 52.73 -16.66
N THR A 293 -20.55 53.96 -16.79
CA THR A 293 -19.89 54.95 -17.65
C THR A 293 -19.13 56.00 -16.87
N GLU A 294 -19.29 56.03 -15.55
CA GLU A 294 -18.67 56.98 -14.63
C GLU A 294 -18.10 56.25 -13.44
N GLN A 295 -16.91 56.65 -13.01
CA GLN A 295 -16.20 56.04 -11.84
C GLN A 295 -15.73 57.08 -10.85
N ILE A 296 -15.49 58.32 -11.31
CA ILE A 296 -14.81 59.40 -10.54
C ILE A 296 -15.56 60.71 -10.74
N ASP A 297 -15.70 61.44 -9.65
CA ASP A 297 -16.19 62.81 -9.62
C ASP A 297 -15.07 63.68 -8.99
N THR A 298 -14.12 64.17 -9.81
CA THR A 298 -12.92 64.84 -9.34
C THR A 298 -13.21 66.12 -8.56
N ASP A 299 -14.30 66.85 -8.85
CA ASP A 299 -14.62 68.12 -8.18
C ASP A 299 -15.82 68.01 -7.21
N GLY A 300 -16.53 66.89 -7.18
CA GLY A 300 -17.59 66.58 -6.23
C GLY A 300 -18.91 67.33 -6.50
N ASP A 301 -19.22 67.56 -7.75
CA ASP A 301 -20.47 68.26 -8.10
C ASP A 301 -21.63 67.30 -8.40
N GLY A 302 -21.36 65.97 -8.44
CA GLY A 302 -22.33 64.92 -8.67
C GLY A 302 -22.54 64.56 -10.15
N VAL A 303 -21.68 65.03 -11.02
CA VAL A 303 -21.57 64.61 -12.43
C VAL A 303 -20.19 63.97 -12.62
N GLY A 304 -20.16 62.76 -13.16
CA GLY A 304 -18.92 62.05 -13.37
C GLY A 304 -18.03 62.66 -14.41
N ASP A 305 -16.73 62.47 -14.25
CA ASP A 305 -15.70 63.10 -15.07
C ASP A 305 -15.85 62.88 -16.58
N ASN A 306 -16.48 61.76 -16.99
CA ASN A 306 -16.70 61.44 -18.40
C ASN A 306 -17.85 62.25 -19.02
N LEU A 307 -18.85 62.62 -18.23
CA LEU A 307 -19.99 63.42 -18.66
C LEU A 307 -19.82 64.89 -18.34
N ASP A 308 -18.94 65.23 -17.41
CA ASP A 308 -18.69 66.61 -17.03
C ASP A 308 -17.79 67.35 -18.05
N ALA A 309 -18.30 68.47 -18.55
CA ALA A 309 -17.55 69.30 -19.46
C ALA A 309 -16.43 70.10 -18.77
N TYR A 310 -16.42 70.14 -17.44
CA TYR A 310 -15.45 70.86 -16.60
C TYR A 310 -15.05 70.07 -15.34
N PRO A 311 -14.43 68.89 -15.46
CA PRO A 311 -14.20 67.91 -14.38
C PRO A 311 -13.34 68.41 -13.20
N GLN A 312 -13.02 69.67 -13.11
CA GLN A 312 -12.23 70.31 -12.04
C GLN A 312 -12.88 71.62 -11.53
N ASP A 313 -14.14 71.90 -11.93
CA ASP A 313 -14.84 73.11 -11.51
C ASP A 313 -16.28 72.81 -11.09
N SER A 314 -16.48 72.41 -9.83
CA SER A 314 -17.73 72.05 -9.19
C SER A 314 -18.84 73.10 -9.31
N SER A 315 -18.63 74.17 -9.99
CA SER A 315 -19.66 75.15 -10.30
C SER A 315 -20.21 75.05 -11.72
N MET A 316 -19.67 74.18 -12.57
CA MET A 316 -20.03 74.02 -13.99
C MET A 316 -19.88 72.60 -14.46
N SER A 317 -20.99 71.90 -14.66
CA SER A 317 -21.03 70.51 -15.14
C SER A 317 -21.50 70.34 -16.60
N VAL A 318 -22.02 71.36 -17.20
CA VAL A 318 -22.50 71.37 -18.59
C VAL A 318 -21.89 72.54 -19.37
N ILE A 319 -21.56 72.31 -20.63
CA ILE A 319 -21.20 73.41 -21.53
C ILE A 319 -22.42 74.31 -21.65
N PRO A 320 -22.37 75.61 -21.29
CA PRO A 320 -23.46 76.49 -21.47
C PRO A 320 -23.87 76.47 -22.95
N ASP A 321 -25.06 76.09 -23.25
CA ASP A 321 -25.62 76.27 -24.59
C ASP A 321 -25.57 77.80 -24.89
N ASP A 322 -24.69 78.20 -25.81
CA ASP A 322 -24.78 79.53 -26.39
C ASP A 322 -26.17 79.73 -27.02
N GLU A 323 -27.13 80.18 -26.20
CA GLU A 323 -28.37 80.69 -26.73
C GLU A 323 -28.11 81.88 -27.63
N GLU A 324 -27.91 81.60 -28.91
CA GLU A 324 -28.55 82.41 -29.94
C GLU A 324 -28.18 81.91 -31.37
N SER A 325 -29.19 81.45 -32.02
CA SER A 325 -29.30 81.30 -33.47
C SER A 325 -29.49 79.89 -33.99
N SER A 326 -30.74 79.55 -34.14
CA SER A 326 -31.28 78.73 -35.23
C SER A 326 -32.39 77.77 -34.85
N GLY A 327 -33.28 78.14 -33.95
CA GLY A 327 -34.46 77.35 -33.56
C GLY A 327 -35.53 77.15 -34.64
N ILE A 328 -35.34 77.63 -35.88
CA ILE A 328 -36.35 77.52 -36.95
C ILE A 328 -35.83 76.64 -38.12
N ILE A 329 -34.58 76.60 -38.45
CA ILE A 329 -34.08 75.87 -39.59
C ILE A 329 -33.89 74.36 -39.21
N GLY A 330 -33.55 74.01 -37.98
CA GLY A 330 -33.42 72.62 -37.51
C GLY A 330 -34.73 71.83 -37.51
N MET A 331 -35.85 72.42 -37.03
CA MET A 331 -37.17 71.76 -37.03
C MET A 331 -37.74 71.50 -38.42
N VAL A 332 -37.48 72.36 -39.38
CA VAL A 332 -37.95 72.15 -40.80
C VAL A 332 -37.09 71.05 -41.44
N ALA A 333 -35.81 70.97 -41.19
CA ALA A 333 -34.97 69.92 -41.75
C ALA A 333 -35.31 68.58 -41.18
N ILE A 334 -35.51 68.44 -39.86
CA ILE A 334 -35.92 67.19 -39.19
C ILE A 334 -37.31 66.75 -39.64
N GLY A 335 -38.28 67.68 -39.78
CA GLY A 335 -39.58 67.36 -40.28
C GLY A 335 -39.59 66.84 -41.73
N LEU A 336 -38.76 67.39 -42.61
CA LEU A 336 -38.59 66.87 -43.96
C LEU A 336 -37.87 65.54 -44.06
N VAL A 337 -36.90 65.23 -43.19
CA VAL A 337 -36.24 63.95 -43.11
C VAL A 337 -37.23 62.88 -42.61
N ILE A 338 -38.01 63.16 -41.57
CA ILE A 338 -39.01 62.24 -41.05
C ILE A 338 -40.11 61.99 -42.10
N LEU A 339 -40.56 63.02 -42.80
CA LEU A 339 -41.52 62.85 -43.88
C LEU A 339 -40.97 62.03 -45.05
N GLY A 340 -39.67 62.23 -45.37
CA GLY A 340 -38.95 61.43 -46.38
C GLY A 340 -38.84 59.95 -45.98
N ILE A 341 -38.54 59.67 -44.74
CA ILE A 341 -38.44 58.30 -44.20
C ILE A 341 -39.83 57.64 -44.20
N ILE A 342 -40.87 58.32 -43.79
CA ILE A 342 -42.26 57.80 -43.83
C ILE A 342 -42.70 57.47 -45.27
N VAL A 343 -42.41 58.34 -46.25
CA VAL A 343 -42.69 58.08 -47.65
C VAL A 343 -41.91 56.91 -48.22
N VAL A 344 -40.62 56.79 -47.85
CA VAL A 344 -39.81 55.65 -48.27
C VAL A 344 -40.31 54.34 -47.63
N ILE A 345 -40.65 54.35 -46.33
CA ILE A 345 -41.19 53.17 -45.64
C ILE A 345 -42.59 52.86 -46.26
N GLY A 346 -43.42 53.83 -46.50
CA GLY A 346 -44.74 53.64 -47.16
C GLY A 346 -44.64 53.05 -48.58
N LEU A 347 -43.68 53.49 -49.38
CA LEU A 347 -43.37 52.95 -50.71
C LEU A 347 -42.76 51.54 -50.65
N PHE A 348 -42.02 51.23 -49.59
CA PHE A 348 -41.42 49.93 -49.40
C PHE A 348 -42.46 48.90 -48.94
N VAL A 349 -43.39 49.30 -48.08
CA VAL A 349 -44.46 48.41 -47.57
C VAL A 349 -45.47 48.10 -48.68
N THR A 350 -45.78 49.07 -49.60
CA THR A 350 -46.76 48.86 -50.71
C THR A 350 -46.20 48.06 -51.88
N ARG A 351 -44.87 47.82 -51.93
CA ARG A 351 -44.25 47.04 -53.03
C ARG A 351 -43.94 45.60 -52.69
N ARG A 352 -44.11 45.17 -51.43
CA ARG A 352 -43.95 43.73 -51.07
C ARG A 352 -45.31 43.05 -51.19
N LYS A 353 -45.50 42.22 -52.23
CA LYS A 353 -46.45 41.14 -52.19
C LYS A 353 -46.09 40.20 -51.03
N PRO A 354 -47.04 39.77 -50.23
CA PRO A 354 -46.79 38.74 -49.25
C PRO A 354 -46.47 37.42 -49.99
N GLU A 355 -45.26 37.00 -49.98
CA GLU A 355 -44.95 35.59 -50.26
C GLU A 355 -45.38 34.75 -49.08
N PRO A 356 -46.03 33.59 -49.29
CA PRO A 356 -46.37 32.70 -48.19
C PRO A 356 -45.10 32.26 -47.48
N MET A 357 -45.05 32.48 -46.17
CA MET A 357 -43.96 31.93 -45.34
C MET A 357 -43.94 30.39 -45.45
N PRO A 358 -42.81 29.78 -45.67
CA PRO A 358 -42.72 28.34 -45.58
C PRO A 358 -42.98 27.92 -44.12
N ASP A 359 -43.74 26.87 -43.95
CA ASP A 359 -44.20 26.29 -42.67
C ASP A 359 -43.06 25.76 -41.75
N ASN A 360 -41.85 26.34 -41.84
CA ASN A 360 -40.66 25.81 -41.14
C ASN A 360 -39.99 26.77 -40.16
N VAL A 361 -40.62 27.94 -39.86
CA VAL A 361 -40.01 28.90 -38.92
C VAL A 361 -40.29 28.53 -37.45
N THR A 362 -41.31 27.73 -37.19
CA THR A 362 -41.57 27.21 -35.84
C THR A 362 -40.58 26.15 -35.38
N ALA A 363 -39.82 25.56 -36.32
CA ALA A 363 -38.78 24.57 -36.00
C ALA A 363 -37.42 25.21 -35.67
N MET A 364 -37.16 26.45 -36.09
CA MET A 364 -35.87 27.12 -35.85
C MET A 364 -35.82 27.95 -34.56
N VAL A 365 -36.95 28.40 -34.06
CA VAL A 365 -36.99 29.19 -32.80
C VAL A 365 -36.89 28.30 -31.57
N ASN A 366 -37.25 27.00 -31.68
CA ASN A 366 -37.06 26.03 -30.59
C ASN A 366 -35.69 25.33 -30.58
N GLN A 367 -34.80 25.63 -31.54
CA GLN A 367 -33.44 25.04 -31.55
C GLN A 367 -32.37 25.95 -30.96
N GLN A 368 -32.68 27.19 -30.60
CA GLN A 368 -31.72 28.15 -30.10
C GLN A 368 -31.77 28.36 -28.58
N PHE A 369 -32.67 27.66 -27.88
CA PHE A 369 -32.76 27.72 -26.40
C PHE A 369 -32.79 26.35 -25.70
N MET A 370 -32.42 25.29 -26.40
CA MET A 370 -31.99 24.04 -25.76
C MET A 370 -30.64 23.72 -26.37
N GLU A 371 -29.57 24.15 -25.72
CA GLU A 371 -28.35 23.34 -25.76
C GLU A 371 -28.75 21.96 -25.26
N PRO A 372 -28.63 20.91 -26.07
CA PRO A 372 -28.70 19.58 -25.49
C PRO A 372 -27.56 19.51 -24.50
N MET A 373 -27.85 19.21 -23.23
CA MET A 373 -26.85 18.62 -22.36
C MET A 373 -26.05 17.66 -23.22
N ALA A 374 -24.73 17.85 -23.25
CA ALA A 374 -23.85 16.97 -23.94
C ALA A 374 -24.27 15.56 -23.55
N GLN A 375 -24.75 14.80 -24.52
CA GLN A 375 -24.87 13.37 -24.31
C GLN A 375 -23.44 12.92 -23.95
N PRO A 376 -23.24 12.14 -22.88
CA PRO A 376 -21.94 11.57 -22.62
C PRO A 376 -21.49 10.94 -23.92
N MET A 377 -20.30 11.31 -24.40
CA MET A 377 -19.68 10.64 -25.51
C MET A 377 -19.79 9.14 -25.26
N PRO A 378 -20.13 8.31 -26.26
CA PRO A 378 -20.02 6.89 -26.08
C PRO A 378 -18.57 6.63 -25.64
N GLN A 379 -18.40 6.23 -24.39
CA GLN A 379 -17.13 5.67 -23.95
C GLN A 379 -16.77 4.61 -24.98
N PRO A 380 -15.51 4.55 -25.44
CA PRO A 380 -15.08 3.40 -26.22
C PRO A 380 -15.49 2.20 -25.39
N ALA A 381 -16.21 1.27 -26.01
CA ALA A 381 -16.55 0.01 -25.36
C ALA A 381 -15.23 -0.55 -24.85
N MET A 382 -15.00 -0.45 -23.55
CA MET A 382 -14.03 -1.31 -22.92
C MET A 382 -14.60 -2.71 -23.17
N ASP A 383 -13.90 -3.47 -24.01
CA ASP A 383 -14.05 -4.91 -24.02
C ASP A 383 -13.74 -5.34 -22.58
N PHE A 384 -14.76 -5.41 -21.75
CA PHE A 384 -14.68 -6.18 -20.54
C PHE A 384 -14.39 -7.60 -21.02
N ALA A 385 -13.15 -8.02 -20.86
CA ALA A 385 -12.87 -9.45 -20.86
C ALA A 385 -13.97 -10.08 -19.99
N PRO A 386 -14.60 -11.17 -20.43
CA PRO A 386 -15.61 -11.83 -19.63
C PRO A 386 -15.00 -12.04 -18.24
N PRO A 387 -15.77 -11.85 -17.14
CA PRO A 387 -15.23 -12.03 -15.81
C PRO A 387 -14.54 -13.39 -15.78
N VAL A 388 -13.27 -13.39 -15.40
CA VAL A 388 -12.53 -14.63 -15.18
C VAL A 388 -13.39 -15.39 -14.18
N GLN A 389 -14.00 -16.51 -14.63
CA GLN A 389 -14.72 -17.37 -13.72
C GLN A 389 -13.69 -17.84 -12.69
N ALA A 390 -13.96 -17.55 -11.43
CA ALA A 390 -13.16 -18.10 -10.34
C ALA A 390 -12.96 -19.60 -10.60
N PRO A 391 -11.75 -20.14 -10.44
CA PRO A 391 -11.50 -21.56 -10.63
C PRO A 391 -12.52 -22.34 -9.81
N GLN A 392 -13.10 -23.36 -10.43
CA GLN A 392 -13.94 -24.30 -9.68
C GLN A 392 -12.98 -25.15 -8.85
N GLY A 393 -12.88 -24.82 -7.58
CA GLY A 393 -12.05 -25.56 -6.64
C GLY A 393 -12.44 -27.04 -6.55
N PRO A 394 -11.58 -27.87 -5.95
CA PRO A 394 -11.85 -29.27 -5.75
C PRO A 394 -13.14 -29.50 -4.94
N PRO A 395 -13.75 -30.69 -5.02
CA PRO A 395 -14.94 -30.99 -4.24
C PRO A 395 -14.67 -30.88 -2.74
N LEU A 396 -15.58 -30.23 -2.01
CA LEU A 396 -15.47 -30.09 -0.57
C LEU A 396 -15.28 -31.43 0.14
N PRO A 397 -14.41 -31.48 1.16
CA PRO A 397 -14.32 -32.68 2.03
C PRO A 397 -15.65 -32.97 2.73
N PRO A 398 -15.90 -34.21 3.13
CA PRO A 398 -17.13 -34.59 3.83
C PRO A 398 -17.38 -33.82 5.13
N GLU A 399 -16.33 -33.26 5.72
CA GLU A 399 -16.32 -32.51 6.97
C GLU A 399 -16.55 -31.03 6.78
N GLY A 400 -16.66 -30.56 5.54
CA GLY A 400 -16.83 -29.16 5.17
C GLY A 400 -15.49 -28.43 4.98
N LEU A 401 -15.55 -27.09 4.91
CA LEU A 401 -14.34 -26.25 4.82
C LEU A 401 -13.51 -26.35 6.10
N PRO A 402 -12.18 -26.31 6.01
CA PRO A 402 -11.31 -26.17 7.17
C PRO A 402 -11.70 -24.95 8.04
N PRO A 403 -11.44 -24.95 9.34
CA PRO A 403 -11.73 -23.83 10.20
C PRO A 403 -11.07 -22.54 9.69
N ASN A 404 -11.84 -21.48 9.59
CA ASN A 404 -11.45 -20.14 9.10
C ASN A 404 -11.19 -20.03 7.58
N TRP A 405 -11.44 -21.05 6.80
CA TRP A 405 -11.34 -20.97 5.33
C TRP A 405 -12.63 -20.46 4.70
N THR A 406 -12.50 -19.66 3.63
CA THR A 406 -13.61 -19.25 2.78
C THR A 406 -13.73 -20.16 1.55
N MET A 407 -14.88 -20.15 0.89
CA MET A 407 -15.07 -20.88 -0.38
C MET A 407 -14.11 -20.40 -1.48
N GLU A 408 -13.69 -19.15 -1.42
CA GLU A 408 -12.77 -18.55 -2.37
C GLU A 408 -11.34 -19.06 -2.14
N GLN A 409 -10.89 -19.12 -0.90
CA GLN A 409 -9.62 -19.76 -0.52
C GLN A 409 -9.61 -21.24 -0.88
N TRP A 410 -10.73 -21.95 -0.67
CA TRP A 410 -10.85 -23.34 -1.09
C TRP A 410 -10.74 -23.52 -2.60
N ALA A 411 -11.30 -22.61 -3.39
CA ALA A 411 -11.22 -22.65 -4.85
C ALA A 411 -9.80 -22.51 -5.38
N TRP A 412 -8.92 -21.79 -4.67
CA TRP A 412 -7.54 -21.54 -5.07
C TRP A 412 -6.53 -22.54 -4.50
N TYR A 413 -6.73 -22.99 -3.27
CA TYR A 413 -5.73 -23.74 -2.50
C TYR A 413 -6.21 -25.12 -2.04
N GLY A 414 -7.45 -25.49 -2.31
CA GLY A 414 -8.03 -26.75 -1.82
C GLY A 414 -7.45 -28.02 -2.47
N GLU A 415 -6.69 -27.94 -3.54
CA GLU A 415 -5.98 -29.07 -4.14
C GLU A 415 -4.73 -29.45 -3.35
N ASP A 416 -4.18 -28.54 -2.59
CA ASP A 416 -2.96 -28.71 -1.81
C ASP A 416 -3.25 -29.07 -0.33
N TYR A 417 -4.54 -29.07 0.06
CA TYR A 417 -5.00 -29.44 1.41
C TYR A 417 -5.42 -30.91 1.48
#